data_841ed3cc7c350de5ab7721e32d810423
#
_entry.id   841ed3cc7c350de5ab7721e32d810423
#
_cell.length_a   1.000
_cell.length_b   1.000
_cell.length_c   1.000
_cell.angle_alpha   90.00
_cell.angle_beta   90.00
_cell.angle_gamma   90.00
#
_symmetry.space_group_name_H-M   'P 1'
#
loop_
_entity.id
_entity.type
_entity.pdbx_description
1 polymer ?
#
loop_
_entity_poly.entity_id
_entity_poly.type
_entity_poly.pdbx_seq_one_letter_code
_entity_poly.pdbx_strand_id
1 'polypeptide(L)'
;MKIVCIKGGLGNQLFEYCRYHGLLRQHNNHGVYLHYDRRRTKQHGGVWLDKAFLITLPTEPWRVKLMVMALKMLRKLHLFKRLYREDDPRAVLIDDYSQHKQFIANAAEILNFRPFAQLDYVDEITSEPFAVSVHVRRGDYLLPVNKANFGVCSVHYYLSAAVTVRERHPDARFFVFSDDIEWAKMNLNLPNCVFVEHAQPQPDHADLYLMSLCKGHIIANSTFSFWGAYLSMGSSAIAIYPKQWFAEPTWNAPDIFPRHWIAL
;
A
#
# COMPACT_ATOMS: atom_id res chain seq x y z
N MET A 1 -12.89 -22.94 -8.02
CA MET A 1 -11.72 -22.76 -7.15
C MET A 1 -10.96 -21.51 -7.56
N LYS A 2 -10.50 -20.71 -6.61
CA LYS A 2 -9.68 -19.51 -6.81
C LYS A 2 -8.45 -19.58 -5.91
N ILE A 3 -7.30 -19.13 -6.41
CA ILE A 3 -6.03 -19.05 -5.66
C ILE A 3 -5.48 -17.65 -5.84
N VAL A 4 -5.36 -16.89 -4.75
CA VAL A 4 -4.79 -15.54 -4.76
C VAL A 4 -3.35 -15.62 -4.27
N CYS A 5 -2.42 -15.05 -5.03
CA CYS A 5 -1.01 -15.00 -4.67
C CYS A 5 -0.72 -13.78 -3.79
N ILE A 6 -0.13 -14.00 -2.61
CA ILE A 6 0.43 -12.95 -1.74
C ILE A 6 1.90 -12.73 -2.11
N LYS A 7 2.26 -11.51 -2.51
CA LYS A 7 3.61 -11.15 -2.99
C LYS A 7 3.92 -9.66 -2.78
N GLY A 8 5.17 -9.29 -2.99
CA GLY A 8 5.63 -7.90 -2.85
C GLY A 8 5.66 -7.42 -1.41
N GLY A 9 5.72 -6.11 -1.22
CA GLY A 9 5.70 -5.43 0.06
C GLY A 9 4.29 -5.35 0.67
N LEU A 10 4.20 -4.89 1.92
CA LEU A 10 2.96 -4.84 2.69
C LEU A 10 1.80 -4.17 1.93
N GLY A 11 2.04 -3.03 1.28
CA GLY A 11 0.99 -2.34 0.53
C GLY A 11 0.35 -3.20 -0.58
N ASN A 12 1.16 -4.00 -1.29
CA ASN A 12 0.64 -4.93 -2.29
C ASN A 12 -0.09 -6.12 -1.64
N GLN A 13 0.47 -6.66 -0.56
CA GLN A 13 -0.15 -7.76 0.19
C GLN A 13 -1.55 -7.39 0.70
N LEU A 14 -1.78 -6.13 1.08
CA LEU A 14 -3.09 -5.65 1.51
C LEU A 14 -4.13 -5.69 0.38
N PHE A 15 -3.77 -5.27 -0.85
CA PHE A 15 -4.67 -5.39 -2.00
C PHE A 15 -5.03 -6.84 -2.32
N GLU A 16 -4.03 -7.71 -2.32
CA GLU A 16 -4.19 -9.14 -2.60
C GLU A 16 -5.05 -9.82 -1.51
N TYR A 17 -4.85 -9.45 -0.25
CA TYR A 17 -5.68 -9.94 0.87
C TYR A 17 -7.13 -9.46 0.78
N CYS A 18 -7.36 -8.20 0.45
CA CYS A 18 -8.71 -7.68 0.23
C CYS A 18 -9.41 -8.41 -0.92
N ARG A 19 -8.69 -8.70 -2.01
CA ARG A 19 -9.20 -9.52 -3.13
C ARG A 19 -9.58 -10.92 -2.67
N TYR A 20 -8.71 -11.58 -1.89
CA TYR A 20 -8.97 -12.89 -1.31
C TYR A 20 -10.25 -12.88 -0.46
N HIS A 21 -10.38 -11.90 0.42
CA HIS A 21 -11.53 -11.77 1.31
C HIS A 21 -12.83 -11.51 0.54
N GLY A 22 -12.79 -10.68 -0.50
CA GLY A 22 -13.92 -10.46 -1.39
C GLY A 22 -14.36 -11.75 -2.11
N LEU A 23 -13.40 -12.56 -2.56
CA LEU A 23 -13.70 -13.86 -3.18
C LEU A 23 -14.26 -14.87 -2.19
N LEU A 24 -13.79 -14.89 -0.94
CA LEU A 24 -14.39 -15.72 0.11
C LEU A 24 -15.87 -15.42 0.28
N ARG A 25 -16.25 -14.14 0.38
CA ARG A 25 -17.67 -13.72 0.47
C ARG A 25 -18.46 -14.18 -0.76
N GLN A 26 -17.93 -14.02 -1.97
CA GLN A 26 -18.59 -14.42 -3.22
C GLN A 26 -18.79 -15.93 -3.35
N HIS A 27 -17.92 -16.72 -2.75
CA HIS A 27 -17.92 -18.18 -2.82
C HIS A 27 -18.37 -18.86 -1.52
N ASN A 28 -19.06 -18.14 -0.63
CA ASN A 28 -19.53 -18.66 0.67
C ASN A 28 -18.40 -19.37 1.46
N ASN A 29 -17.21 -18.82 1.46
CA ASN A 29 -16.00 -19.34 2.09
C ASN A 29 -15.48 -20.68 1.54
N HIS A 30 -15.93 -21.09 0.36
CA HIS A 30 -15.50 -22.36 -0.22
C HIS A 30 -14.62 -22.18 -1.46
N GLY A 31 -13.62 -23.04 -1.59
CA GLY A 31 -12.80 -23.14 -2.80
C GLY A 31 -11.93 -21.93 -3.11
N VAL A 32 -11.65 -21.06 -2.13
CA VAL A 32 -10.74 -19.91 -2.26
C VAL A 32 -9.54 -20.11 -1.33
N TYR A 33 -8.33 -19.92 -1.88
CA TYR A 33 -7.09 -20.22 -1.20
C TYR A 33 -6.09 -19.07 -1.35
N LEU A 34 -5.17 -18.94 -0.37
CA LEU A 34 -3.98 -18.12 -0.50
C LEU A 34 -2.79 -18.97 -0.91
N HIS A 35 -1.96 -18.41 -1.78
CA HIS A 35 -0.61 -18.89 -2.07
C HIS A 35 0.39 -17.83 -1.65
N TYR A 36 1.35 -18.20 -0.80
CA TYR A 36 2.40 -17.28 -0.33
C TYR A 36 3.63 -17.43 -1.22
N ASP A 37 3.86 -16.46 -2.11
CA ASP A 37 5.05 -16.44 -2.97
C ASP A 37 6.27 -15.99 -2.17
N ARG A 38 6.87 -16.95 -1.47
CA ARG A 38 8.00 -16.72 -0.56
C ARG A 38 9.18 -16.02 -1.23
N ARG A 39 9.39 -16.21 -2.53
CA ARG A 39 10.50 -15.56 -3.25
C ARG A 39 10.24 -14.06 -3.38
N ARG A 40 9.04 -13.66 -3.78
CA ARG A 40 8.67 -12.26 -3.99
C ARG A 40 8.39 -11.52 -2.67
N THR A 41 7.92 -12.20 -1.63
CA THR A 41 7.74 -11.59 -0.31
C THR A 41 9.07 -11.44 0.43
N LYS A 42 10.03 -12.37 0.27
CA LYS A 42 11.33 -12.32 0.95
C LYS A 42 12.11 -11.05 0.65
N GLN A 43 12.00 -10.52 -0.57
CA GLN A 43 12.63 -9.25 -0.98
C GLN A 43 12.14 -8.04 -0.17
N HIS A 44 11.00 -8.17 0.49
CA HIS A 44 10.36 -7.14 1.33
C HIS A 44 10.18 -7.62 2.78
N GLY A 45 11.08 -8.47 3.28
CA GLY A 45 11.06 -8.95 4.66
C GLY A 45 10.04 -10.05 4.97
N GLY A 46 9.27 -10.53 4.00
CA GLY A 46 8.31 -11.64 4.15
C GLY A 46 6.84 -11.24 4.07
N VAL A 47 5.98 -12.05 4.67
CA VAL A 47 4.55 -11.74 4.81
C VAL A 47 4.35 -10.92 6.08
N TRP A 48 3.70 -9.76 5.96
CA TRP A 48 3.51 -8.79 7.03
C TRP A 48 2.06 -8.66 7.51
N LEU A 49 1.11 -9.25 6.79
CA LEU A 49 -0.32 -9.08 7.02
C LEU A 49 -0.75 -9.40 8.45
N ASP A 50 -0.40 -10.58 8.95
CA ASP A 50 -0.74 -11.04 10.30
C ASP A 50 0.14 -10.45 11.41
N LYS A 51 1.24 -9.80 11.03
CA LYS A 51 2.08 -9.03 11.96
C LYS A 51 1.56 -7.62 12.16
N ALA A 52 1.05 -7.00 11.11
CA ALA A 52 0.53 -5.64 11.13
C ALA A 52 -0.94 -5.54 11.56
N PHE A 53 -1.75 -6.56 11.25
CA PHE A 53 -3.20 -6.53 11.45
C PHE A 53 -3.71 -7.70 12.28
N LEU A 54 -4.87 -7.51 12.90
CA LEU A 54 -5.59 -8.54 13.69
C LEU A 54 -6.30 -9.52 12.76
N ILE A 55 -5.53 -10.19 11.91
CA ILE A 55 -6.01 -11.21 10.97
C ILE A 55 -5.31 -12.54 11.22
N THR A 56 -5.99 -13.62 10.87
CA THR A 56 -5.41 -14.97 10.89
C THR A 56 -5.24 -15.44 9.45
N LEU A 57 -4.01 -15.67 9.05
CA LEU A 57 -3.70 -16.18 7.72
C LEU A 57 -3.92 -17.70 7.67
N PRO A 58 -4.66 -18.22 6.67
CA PRO A 58 -4.85 -19.66 6.52
C PRO A 58 -3.54 -20.35 6.14
N THR A 59 -3.38 -21.57 6.60
CA THR A 59 -2.29 -22.44 6.13
C THR A 59 -2.51 -22.81 4.67
N GLU A 60 -1.45 -22.73 3.87
CA GLU A 60 -1.50 -23.13 2.48
C GLU A 60 -1.48 -24.67 2.33
N PRO A 61 -2.53 -25.30 1.78
CA PRO A 61 -2.55 -26.74 1.55
C PRO A 61 -1.48 -27.14 0.51
N TRP A 62 -0.82 -28.28 0.69
CA TRP A 62 0.20 -28.77 -0.25
C TRP A 62 -0.34 -28.93 -1.67
N ARG A 63 -1.61 -29.32 -1.83
CA ARG A 63 -2.29 -29.43 -3.13
C ARG A 63 -2.36 -28.09 -3.86
N VAL A 64 -2.57 -26.99 -3.14
CA VAL A 64 -2.57 -25.63 -3.70
C VAL A 64 -1.19 -25.28 -4.22
N LYS A 65 -0.12 -25.61 -3.48
CA LYS A 65 1.27 -25.40 -3.93
C LYS A 65 1.56 -26.13 -5.25
N LEU A 66 1.21 -27.41 -5.34
CA LEU A 66 1.39 -28.19 -6.56
C LEU A 66 0.60 -27.59 -7.73
N MET A 67 -0.64 -27.19 -7.49
CA MET A 67 -1.48 -26.57 -8.52
C MET A 67 -0.92 -25.24 -9.00
N VAL A 68 -0.43 -24.38 -8.10
CA VAL A 68 0.23 -23.12 -8.48
C VAL A 68 1.47 -23.40 -9.32
N MET A 69 2.28 -24.38 -8.97
CA MET A 69 3.45 -24.78 -9.78
C MET A 69 3.03 -25.21 -11.19
N ALA A 70 2.00 -26.04 -11.31
CA ALA A 70 1.47 -26.50 -12.60
C ALA A 70 0.92 -25.30 -13.43
N LEU A 71 0.12 -24.41 -12.80
CA LEU A 71 -0.42 -23.23 -13.47
C LEU A 71 0.67 -22.25 -13.92
N LYS A 72 1.71 -22.03 -13.10
CA LYS A 72 2.87 -21.21 -13.49
C LYS A 72 3.66 -21.85 -14.63
N MET A 73 3.75 -23.17 -14.70
CA MET A 73 4.35 -23.90 -15.81
C MET A 73 3.51 -23.74 -17.08
N LEU A 74 2.18 -23.96 -17.02
CA LEU A 74 1.26 -23.75 -18.13
C LEU A 74 1.33 -22.31 -18.65
N ARG A 75 1.46 -21.32 -17.78
CA ARG A 75 1.64 -19.92 -18.14
C ARG A 75 2.93 -19.69 -18.93
N LYS A 76 4.06 -20.31 -18.54
CA LYS A 76 5.32 -20.25 -19.30
C LYS A 76 5.19 -20.85 -20.70
N LEU A 77 4.39 -21.91 -20.83
CA LEU A 77 4.12 -22.57 -22.10
C LEU A 77 2.99 -21.90 -22.90
N HIS A 78 2.43 -20.81 -22.41
CA HIS A 78 1.28 -20.10 -22.99
C HIS A 78 0.03 -20.97 -23.20
N LEU A 79 -0.08 -22.10 -22.45
CA LEU A 79 -1.21 -23.02 -22.51
C LEU A 79 -2.32 -22.63 -21.52
N PHE A 80 -3.57 -22.94 -21.85
CA PHE A 80 -4.74 -22.73 -20.97
C PHE A 80 -4.84 -21.32 -20.35
N LYS A 81 -4.65 -20.28 -21.14
CA LYS A 81 -4.61 -18.87 -20.72
C LYS A 81 -5.77 -18.45 -19.81
N ARG A 82 -6.97 -19.04 -19.99
CA ARG A 82 -8.16 -18.78 -19.17
C ARG A 82 -7.97 -19.06 -17.68
N LEU A 83 -7.03 -19.95 -17.31
CA LEU A 83 -6.83 -20.34 -15.91
C LEU A 83 -6.02 -19.34 -15.10
N TYR A 84 -5.32 -18.40 -15.77
CA TYR A 84 -4.42 -17.42 -15.13
C TYR A 84 -4.49 -16.02 -15.76
N ARG A 85 -5.45 -15.77 -16.64
CA ARG A 85 -5.67 -14.47 -17.25
C ARG A 85 -6.53 -13.62 -16.30
N GLU A 86 -6.03 -12.44 -15.92
CA GLU A 86 -6.61 -11.59 -14.86
C GLU A 86 -8.02 -11.12 -15.16
N ASP A 87 -8.32 -10.90 -16.45
CA ASP A 87 -9.61 -10.44 -16.96
C ASP A 87 -10.62 -11.59 -17.22
N ASP A 88 -10.22 -12.85 -17.06
CA ASP A 88 -11.14 -13.98 -17.24
C ASP A 88 -11.81 -14.38 -15.91
N PRO A 89 -13.13 -14.32 -15.79
CA PRO A 89 -13.85 -14.72 -14.57
C PRO A 89 -13.63 -16.19 -14.20
N ARG A 90 -13.16 -17.02 -15.14
CA ARG A 90 -12.81 -18.43 -14.92
C ARG A 90 -11.38 -18.62 -14.41
N ALA A 91 -10.58 -17.57 -14.31
CA ALA A 91 -9.21 -17.67 -13.80
C ALA A 91 -9.20 -18.37 -12.45
N VAL A 92 -8.32 -19.36 -12.33
CA VAL A 92 -8.07 -20.10 -11.09
C VAL A 92 -6.93 -19.44 -10.31
N LEU A 93 -5.85 -19.08 -11.00
CA LEU A 93 -4.70 -18.41 -10.42
C LEU A 93 -4.81 -16.90 -10.64
N ILE A 94 -4.88 -16.15 -9.54
CA ILE A 94 -4.88 -14.70 -9.48
C ILE A 94 -3.50 -14.29 -8.99
N ASP A 95 -2.64 -13.88 -9.92
CA ASP A 95 -1.22 -13.55 -9.68
C ASP A 95 -0.92 -12.12 -10.17
N ASP A 96 -1.88 -11.21 -10.03
CA ASP A 96 -1.75 -9.77 -10.18
C ASP A 96 -1.60 -9.09 -8.81
N TYR A 97 -1.45 -7.78 -8.78
CA TYR A 97 -1.43 -7.01 -7.55
C TYR A 97 -2.83 -6.58 -7.07
N SER A 98 -3.87 -6.94 -7.81
CA SER A 98 -5.28 -6.66 -7.47
C SER A 98 -5.57 -5.20 -7.09
N GLN A 99 -4.82 -4.26 -7.68
CA GLN A 99 -4.93 -2.83 -7.41
C GLN A 99 -6.13 -2.21 -8.12
N HIS A 100 -7.31 -2.45 -7.55
CA HIS A 100 -8.57 -1.91 -8.07
C HIS A 100 -9.55 -1.63 -6.93
N LYS A 101 -10.22 -0.46 -6.99
CA LYS A 101 -11.16 0.03 -5.94
C LYS A 101 -12.26 -0.96 -5.56
N GLN A 102 -12.74 -1.78 -6.51
CA GLN A 102 -13.78 -2.78 -6.23
C GLN A 102 -13.34 -3.83 -5.21
N PHE A 103 -12.03 -4.09 -5.06
CA PHE A 103 -11.52 -5.12 -4.15
C PHE A 103 -11.27 -4.61 -2.75
N ILE A 104 -11.14 -3.29 -2.58
CA ILE A 104 -10.79 -2.65 -1.32
C ILE A 104 -11.97 -2.00 -0.61
N ALA A 105 -13.17 -2.01 -1.19
CA ALA A 105 -14.35 -1.33 -0.66
C ALA A 105 -14.65 -1.66 0.83
N ASN A 106 -14.34 -2.87 1.27
CA ASN A 106 -14.55 -3.34 2.65
C ASN A 106 -13.24 -3.43 3.45
N ALA A 107 -12.17 -2.77 3.01
CA ALA A 107 -10.86 -2.89 3.68
C ALA A 107 -10.91 -2.45 5.14
N ALA A 108 -11.60 -1.36 5.46
CA ALA A 108 -11.73 -0.85 6.83
C ALA A 108 -12.45 -1.84 7.78
N GLU A 109 -13.29 -2.73 7.26
CA GLU A 109 -13.97 -3.75 8.06
C GLU A 109 -13.04 -4.92 8.43
N ILE A 110 -12.04 -5.21 7.58
CA ILE A 110 -11.21 -6.40 7.69
C ILE A 110 -9.76 -6.13 8.13
N LEU A 111 -9.31 -4.89 8.01
CA LEU A 111 -7.95 -4.48 8.30
C LEU A 111 -7.90 -3.64 9.57
N ASN A 112 -7.86 -4.30 10.73
CA ASN A 112 -7.70 -3.65 12.02
C ASN A 112 -6.25 -3.81 12.46
N PHE A 113 -5.54 -2.72 12.70
CA PHE A 113 -4.15 -2.76 13.15
C PHE A 113 -4.00 -3.53 14.47
N ARG A 114 -2.90 -4.25 14.60
CA ARG A 114 -2.46 -4.74 15.91
C ARG A 114 -2.05 -3.57 16.79
N PRO A 115 -2.38 -3.61 18.09
CA PRO A 115 -1.93 -2.56 18.99
C PRO A 115 -0.41 -2.60 19.12
N PHE A 116 0.20 -1.41 19.17
CA PHE A 116 1.60 -1.25 19.54
C PHE A 116 1.69 -1.09 21.07
N ALA A 117 2.66 -1.76 21.68
CA ALA A 117 2.90 -1.62 23.13
C ALA A 117 3.41 -0.21 23.47
N GLN A 118 4.29 0.32 22.61
CA GLN A 118 4.80 1.67 22.68
C GLN A 118 5.20 2.10 21.28
N LEU A 119 4.77 3.27 20.85
CA LEU A 119 5.11 3.83 19.55
C LEU A 119 5.25 5.35 19.69
N ASP A 120 6.39 5.86 19.25
CA ASP A 120 6.64 7.30 19.22
C ASP A 120 5.63 8.01 18.30
N TYR A 121 5.41 9.29 18.51
CA TYR A 121 4.55 10.18 17.72
C TYR A 121 3.03 9.94 17.78
N VAL A 122 2.52 8.88 18.42
CA VAL A 122 1.07 8.64 18.50
C VAL A 122 0.35 9.82 19.16
N ASP A 123 0.80 10.21 20.35
CA ASP A 123 0.20 11.33 21.09
C ASP A 123 0.38 12.66 20.37
N GLU A 124 1.56 12.86 19.76
CA GLU A 124 1.86 14.07 19.00
C GLU A 124 0.95 14.22 17.77
N ILE A 125 0.75 13.16 16.99
CA ILE A 125 -0.13 13.17 15.83
C ILE A 125 -1.60 13.33 16.23
N THR A 126 -2.04 12.59 17.26
CA THR A 126 -3.45 12.55 17.64
C THR A 126 -3.90 13.82 18.36
N SER A 127 -3.00 14.52 19.05
CA SER A 127 -3.29 15.83 19.69
C SER A 127 -3.35 16.99 18.70
N GLU A 128 -2.79 16.83 17.48
CA GLU A 128 -2.81 17.90 16.49
C GLU A 128 -4.22 18.12 15.92
N PRO A 129 -4.68 19.38 15.85
CA PRO A 129 -5.96 19.72 15.22
C PRO A 129 -6.06 19.20 13.78
N PHE A 130 -4.96 19.33 13.01
CA PHE A 130 -4.88 18.86 11.64
C PHE A 130 -3.48 18.31 11.29
N ALA A 131 -3.22 17.07 11.72
CA ALA A 131 -2.03 16.33 11.34
C ALA A 131 -2.12 15.86 9.89
N VAL A 132 -1.01 16.02 9.13
CA VAL A 132 -0.90 15.63 7.72
C VAL A 132 0.30 14.71 7.54
N SER A 133 0.08 13.49 7.08
CA SER A 133 1.18 12.60 6.70
C SER A 133 1.73 12.99 5.33
N VAL A 134 3.05 13.07 5.22
CA VAL A 134 3.78 13.25 3.96
C VAL A 134 4.68 12.04 3.77
N HIS A 135 4.38 11.19 2.79
CA HIS A 135 5.22 10.03 2.54
C HIS A 135 6.14 10.25 1.34
N VAL A 136 7.44 10.05 1.57
CA VAL A 136 8.50 10.19 0.56
C VAL A 136 9.10 8.82 0.29
N ARG A 137 8.90 8.30 -0.92
CA ARG A 137 9.45 7.02 -1.35
C ARG A 137 10.60 7.23 -2.31
N ARG A 138 11.79 6.75 -1.94
CA ARG A 138 13.02 6.90 -2.72
C ARG A 138 13.84 5.62 -2.77
N GLY A 139 14.25 5.08 -1.66
CA GLY A 139 15.05 3.86 -1.45
C GLY A 139 15.30 3.02 -2.69
N ASP A 140 14.59 1.91 -2.80
CA ASP A 140 14.68 1.01 -3.96
C ASP A 140 14.19 1.63 -5.29
N TYR A 141 13.41 2.74 -5.24
CA TYR A 141 12.96 3.47 -6.45
C TYR A 141 14.10 4.21 -7.16
N LEU A 142 15.22 4.44 -6.49
CA LEU A 142 16.42 5.02 -7.11
C LEU A 142 17.25 4.01 -7.91
N LEU A 143 17.01 2.71 -7.73
CA LEU A 143 17.65 1.68 -8.57
C LEU A 143 17.27 1.89 -10.04
N PRO A 144 18.20 1.75 -11.00
CA PRO A 144 17.99 2.13 -12.40
C PRO A 144 16.71 1.55 -13.02
N VAL A 145 16.44 0.27 -12.79
CA VAL A 145 15.24 -0.42 -13.32
C VAL A 145 13.96 0.13 -12.69
N ASN A 146 13.96 0.32 -11.37
CA ASN A 146 12.80 0.82 -10.65
C ASN A 146 12.55 2.30 -10.97
N LYS A 147 13.61 3.10 -11.08
CA LYS A 147 13.52 4.51 -11.47
C LYS A 147 12.93 4.69 -12.86
N ALA A 148 13.29 3.84 -13.81
CA ALA A 148 12.73 3.88 -15.17
C ALA A 148 11.25 3.52 -15.19
N ASN A 149 10.81 2.60 -14.35
CA ASN A 149 9.44 2.10 -14.31
C ASN A 149 8.51 2.93 -13.41
N PHE A 150 8.93 3.16 -12.18
CA PHE A 150 8.10 3.82 -11.16
C PHE A 150 8.35 5.33 -11.10
N GLY A 151 9.60 5.78 -11.26
CA GLY A 151 9.99 7.16 -10.98
C GLY A 151 9.96 7.48 -9.49
N VAL A 152 10.30 8.72 -9.16
CA VAL A 152 10.18 9.29 -7.82
C VAL A 152 9.45 10.62 -7.89
N CYS A 153 8.63 10.92 -6.90
CA CYS A 153 7.95 12.21 -6.81
C CYS A 153 8.98 13.34 -6.65
N SER A 154 8.77 14.45 -7.36
CA SER A 154 9.65 15.61 -7.30
C SER A 154 9.43 16.41 -6.02
N VAL A 155 10.45 17.22 -5.63
CA VAL A 155 10.31 18.20 -4.55
C VAL A 155 9.14 19.14 -4.82
N HIS A 156 8.99 19.58 -6.08
CA HIS A 156 7.89 20.45 -6.50
C HIS A 156 6.51 19.85 -6.19
N TYR A 157 6.33 18.55 -6.42
CA TYR A 157 5.07 17.86 -6.07
C TYR A 157 4.74 18.00 -4.58
N TYR A 158 5.68 17.70 -3.70
CA TYR A 158 5.46 17.77 -2.25
C TYR A 158 5.18 19.19 -1.77
N LEU A 159 5.91 20.18 -2.27
CA LEU A 159 5.71 21.59 -1.90
C LEU A 159 4.36 22.11 -2.41
N SER A 160 3.98 21.81 -3.65
CA SER A 160 2.68 22.21 -4.21
C SER A 160 1.51 21.53 -3.48
N ALA A 161 1.68 20.26 -3.11
CA ALA A 161 0.67 19.56 -2.30
C ALA A 161 0.51 20.18 -0.91
N ALA A 162 1.62 20.56 -0.27
CA ALA A 162 1.57 21.24 1.03
C ALA A 162 0.88 22.61 0.96
N VAL A 163 1.10 23.36 -0.10
CA VAL A 163 0.38 24.64 -0.35
C VAL A 163 -1.14 24.34 -0.46
N THR A 164 -1.53 23.37 -1.28
CA THR A 164 -2.94 22.98 -1.45
C THR A 164 -3.60 22.55 -0.14
N VAL A 165 -2.86 21.86 0.75
CA VAL A 165 -3.35 21.52 2.10
C VAL A 165 -3.56 22.79 2.92
N ARG A 166 -2.58 23.70 2.94
CA ARG A 166 -2.63 24.90 3.79
C ARG A 166 -3.66 25.94 3.35
N GLU A 167 -4.01 25.96 2.08
CA GLU A 167 -5.14 26.79 1.61
C GLU A 167 -6.46 26.44 2.31
N ARG A 168 -6.63 25.17 2.72
CA ARG A 168 -7.83 24.68 3.41
C ARG A 168 -7.64 24.56 4.92
N HIS A 169 -6.42 24.30 5.36
CA HIS A 169 -6.02 24.06 6.74
C HIS A 169 -4.73 24.83 7.04
N PRO A 170 -4.81 26.15 7.31
CA PRO A 170 -3.62 27.02 7.49
C PRO A 170 -2.67 26.54 8.58
N ASP A 171 -3.20 25.95 9.65
CA ASP A 171 -2.45 25.47 10.81
C ASP A 171 -2.02 24.00 10.69
N ALA A 172 -2.11 23.41 9.49
CA ALA A 172 -1.71 22.03 9.27
C ALA A 172 -0.26 21.78 9.70
N ARG A 173 -0.05 20.69 10.44
CA ARG A 173 1.27 20.19 10.83
C ARG A 173 1.60 18.95 10.03
N PHE A 174 2.78 18.95 9.41
CA PHE A 174 3.21 17.88 8.51
C PHE A 174 4.12 16.90 9.22
N PHE A 175 3.81 15.61 9.14
CA PHE A 175 4.63 14.50 9.62
C PHE A 175 5.20 13.77 8.41
N VAL A 176 6.52 13.85 8.24
CA VAL A 176 7.23 13.34 7.07
C VAL A 176 7.77 11.96 7.36
N PHE A 177 7.32 10.98 6.60
CA PHE A 177 7.76 9.58 6.62
C PHE A 177 8.57 9.26 5.38
N SER A 178 9.73 8.66 5.52
CA SER A 178 10.60 8.37 4.37
C SER A 178 11.54 7.21 4.61
N ASP A 179 11.80 6.43 3.57
CA ASP A 179 12.91 5.47 3.49
C ASP A 179 14.27 6.15 3.14
N ASP A 180 14.27 7.49 2.96
CA ASP A 180 15.44 8.35 2.74
C ASP A 180 15.22 9.68 3.50
N ILE A 181 15.21 9.58 4.84
CA ILE A 181 14.83 10.72 5.71
C ILE A 181 15.81 11.88 5.62
N GLU A 182 17.10 11.60 5.43
CA GLU A 182 18.13 12.65 5.30
C GLU A 182 17.92 13.46 4.01
N TRP A 183 17.57 12.80 2.91
CA TRP A 183 17.19 13.52 1.70
C TRP A 183 15.95 14.39 1.94
N ALA A 184 14.94 13.84 2.61
CA ALA A 184 13.73 14.60 2.91
C ALA A 184 14.02 15.86 3.73
N LYS A 185 14.85 15.78 4.79
CA LYS A 185 15.28 16.93 5.59
C LYS A 185 16.00 17.99 4.76
N MET A 186 16.88 17.56 3.86
CA MET A 186 17.67 18.49 3.05
C MET A 186 16.85 19.17 1.94
N ASN A 187 15.79 18.56 1.45
CA ASN A 187 15.10 19.00 0.24
C ASN A 187 13.66 19.48 0.46
N LEU A 188 12.99 19.02 1.52
CA LEU A 188 11.62 19.40 1.81
C LEU A 188 11.57 20.48 2.89
N ASN A 189 11.58 21.73 2.46
CA ASN A 189 11.37 22.86 3.37
C ASN A 189 9.87 23.09 3.57
N LEU A 190 9.23 22.19 4.33
CA LEU A 190 7.81 22.28 4.66
C LEU A 190 7.64 23.12 5.94
N PRO A 191 6.70 24.07 5.97
CA PRO A 191 6.41 24.82 7.19
C PRO A 191 5.72 23.93 8.23
N ASN A 192 6.08 24.09 9.51
CA ASN A 192 5.50 23.33 10.62
C ASN A 192 5.56 21.81 10.39
N CYS A 193 6.76 21.27 10.11
CA CYS A 193 6.93 19.84 9.85
C CYS A 193 7.79 19.15 10.91
N VAL A 194 7.52 17.86 11.07
CA VAL A 194 8.27 16.89 11.87
C VAL A 194 8.72 15.78 10.94
N PHE A 195 10.01 15.46 10.95
CA PHE A 195 10.54 14.28 10.28
C PHE A 195 10.48 13.12 11.27
N VAL A 196 9.73 12.07 10.91
CA VAL A 196 9.49 10.92 11.78
C VAL A 196 10.72 10.03 11.81
N GLU A 197 11.36 9.97 12.97
CA GLU A 197 12.54 9.15 13.24
C GLU A 197 12.31 8.42 14.57
N HIS A 198 12.21 7.12 14.52
CA HIS A 198 11.97 6.32 15.73
C HIS A 198 13.24 6.23 16.60
N ALA A 199 13.08 6.45 17.90
CA ALA A 199 14.18 6.30 18.86
C ALA A 199 14.73 4.86 18.93
N GLN A 200 13.91 3.88 18.60
CA GLN A 200 14.27 2.47 18.47
C GLN A 200 13.77 1.92 17.11
N PRO A 201 14.48 0.95 16.52
CA PRO A 201 14.02 0.34 15.28
C PRO A 201 12.58 -0.16 15.38
N GLN A 202 11.73 0.31 14.48
CA GLN A 202 10.33 -0.10 14.36
C GLN A 202 10.11 -0.87 13.04
N PRO A 203 9.14 -1.77 13.00
CA PRO A 203 8.77 -2.40 11.74
C PRO A 203 8.05 -1.39 10.83
N ASP A 204 8.20 -1.53 9.51
CA ASP A 204 7.62 -0.61 8.52
C ASP A 204 6.11 -0.34 8.73
N HIS A 205 5.36 -1.30 9.26
CA HIS A 205 3.93 -1.10 9.52
C HIS A 205 3.64 -0.14 10.69
N ALA A 206 4.64 0.26 11.49
CA ALA A 206 4.49 1.33 12.47
C ALA A 206 4.25 2.67 11.76
N ASP A 207 5.02 2.97 10.73
CA ASP A 207 4.80 4.17 9.91
C ASP A 207 3.44 4.15 9.21
N LEU A 208 3.02 2.97 8.72
CA LEU A 208 1.69 2.81 8.13
C LEU A 208 0.57 3.15 9.14
N TYR A 209 0.71 2.68 10.37
CA TYR A 209 -0.22 2.99 11.45
C TYR A 209 -0.21 4.49 11.79
N LEU A 210 0.97 5.10 11.98
CA LEU A 210 1.09 6.54 12.28
C LEU A 210 0.49 7.40 11.16
N MET A 211 0.74 7.06 9.90
CA MET A 211 0.10 7.73 8.77
C MET A 211 -1.43 7.62 8.85
N SER A 212 -1.97 6.46 9.26
CA SER A 212 -3.42 6.27 9.36
C SER A 212 -4.09 7.08 10.48
N LEU A 213 -3.32 7.59 11.45
CA LEU A 213 -3.81 8.49 12.50
C LEU A 213 -3.96 9.94 12.01
N CYS A 214 -3.32 10.30 10.89
CA CYS A 214 -3.38 11.65 10.34
C CYS A 214 -4.74 11.92 9.68
N LYS A 215 -5.13 13.21 9.65
CA LYS A 215 -6.39 13.70 9.03
C LYS A 215 -6.22 14.12 7.58
N GLY A 216 -5.00 14.45 7.17
CA GLY A 216 -4.64 14.79 5.81
C GLY A 216 -3.47 13.95 5.31
N HIS A 217 -3.32 13.81 3.97
CA HIS A 217 -2.29 12.94 3.40
C HIS A 217 -1.71 13.52 2.10
N ILE A 218 -0.40 13.52 1.99
CA ILE A 218 0.35 13.73 0.75
C ILE A 218 1.12 12.44 0.48
N ILE A 219 0.64 11.63 -0.45
CA ILE A 219 1.20 10.31 -0.70
C ILE A 219 2.21 10.30 -1.85
N ALA A 220 3.21 9.44 -1.77
CA ALA A 220 4.05 9.10 -2.92
C ALA A 220 3.30 8.15 -3.88
N ASN A 221 3.90 7.86 -5.04
CA ASN A 221 3.47 6.81 -5.96
C ASN A 221 3.77 5.40 -5.39
N SER A 222 3.26 5.13 -4.21
CA SER A 222 3.52 3.93 -3.43
C SER A 222 2.23 3.36 -2.83
N THR A 223 2.00 2.06 -3.03
CA THR A 223 0.88 1.35 -2.40
C THR A 223 0.93 1.39 -0.87
N PHE A 224 2.11 1.54 -0.29
CA PHE A 224 2.27 1.69 1.14
C PHE A 224 1.63 2.98 1.65
N SER A 225 1.98 4.14 1.06
CA SER A 225 1.37 5.42 1.46
C SER A 225 -0.10 5.54 1.05
N PHE A 226 -0.51 4.88 -0.05
CA PHE A 226 -1.92 4.76 -0.37
C PHE A 226 -2.70 4.15 0.79
N TRP A 227 -2.22 3.05 1.38
CA TRP A 227 -2.90 2.40 2.49
C TRP A 227 -2.87 3.22 3.78
N GLY A 228 -1.80 3.96 4.05
CA GLY A 228 -1.76 4.91 5.17
C GLY A 228 -2.90 5.92 5.10
N ALA A 229 -3.14 6.48 3.90
CA ALA A 229 -4.24 7.41 3.68
C ALA A 229 -5.62 6.73 3.63
N TYR A 230 -5.71 5.54 3.02
CA TYR A 230 -6.98 4.84 2.84
C TYR A 230 -7.55 4.27 4.14
N LEU A 231 -6.67 3.85 5.06
CA LEU A 231 -7.03 3.32 6.39
C LEU A 231 -7.11 4.40 7.47
N SER A 232 -7.03 5.69 7.11
CA SER A 232 -7.10 6.75 8.10
C SER A 232 -8.41 6.66 8.89
N MET A 233 -8.27 6.76 10.22
CA MET A 233 -9.36 6.62 11.20
C MET A 233 -10.24 7.87 11.20
N GLY A 234 -11.08 7.97 10.24
CA GLY A 234 -11.93 9.11 9.96
C GLY A 234 -11.85 9.41 8.47
N SER A 235 -12.90 9.89 7.86
CA SER A 235 -12.83 10.30 6.45
C SER A 235 -11.68 11.30 6.30
N SER A 236 -10.62 10.91 5.57
CA SER A 236 -9.52 11.84 5.30
C SER A 236 -10.08 13.14 4.74
N ALA A 237 -9.86 14.24 5.46
CA ALA A 237 -10.40 15.54 5.05
C ALA A 237 -9.78 15.98 3.71
N ILE A 238 -8.52 15.57 3.45
CA ILE A 238 -7.81 15.81 2.20
C ILE A 238 -6.75 14.72 1.98
N ALA A 239 -6.71 14.17 0.77
CA ALA A 239 -5.62 13.29 0.33
C ALA A 239 -5.17 13.70 -1.07
N ILE A 240 -3.86 13.85 -1.24
CA ILE A 240 -3.23 14.28 -2.49
C ILE A 240 -2.30 13.17 -2.97
N TYR A 241 -2.42 12.80 -4.25
CA TYR A 241 -1.59 11.78 -4.88
C TYR A 241 -0.97 12.29 -6.18
N PRO A 242 0.21 11.75 -6.59
CA PRO A 242 0.84 12.18 -7.82
C PRO A 242 0.04 11.71 -9.04
N LYS A 243 -0.32 12.63 -9.94
CA LYS A 243 -1.03 12.33 -11.18
C LYS A 243 -0.26 11.34 -12.06
N GLN A 244 1.06 11.47 -12.09
CA GLN A 244 1.95 10.50 -12.73
C GLN A 244 2.33 9.43 -11.73
N TRP A 245 1.62 8.28 -11.74
CA TRP A 245 1.89 7.17 -10.83
C TRP A 245 3.10 6.32 -11.23
N PHE A 246 3.34 6.17 -12.52
CA PHE A 246 4.48 5.44 -13.10
C PHE A 246 5.28 6.36 -14.03
N ALA A 247 6.62 6.18 -14.05
CA ALA A 247 7.47 6.83 -15.04
C ALA A 247 7.34 6.15 -16.41
N GLU A 248 7.10 4.83 -16.43
CA GLU A 248 6.86 4.07 -17.68
C GLU A 248 5.53 4.50 -18.31
N PRO A 249 5.57 5.15 -19.50
CA PRO A 249 4.39 5.79 -20.08
C PRO A 249 3.32 4.81 -20.58
N THR A 250 3.67 3.54 -20.75
CA THR A 250 2.72 2.49 -21.16
C THR A 250 1.94 1.91 -19.99
N TRP A 251 2.31 2.25 -18.75
CA TRP A 251 1.63 1.76 -17.56
C TRP A 251 0.56 2.74 -17.10
N ASN A 252 -0.66 2.24 -16.98
CA ASN A 252 -1.76 3.03 -16.44
C ASN A 252 -1.69 3.11 -14.93
N ALA A 253 -2.03 4.27 -14.37
CA ALA A 253 -2.24 4.39 -12.94
C ALA A 253 -3.34 3.41 -12.48
N PRO A 254 -3.19 2.78 -11.30
CA PRO A 254 -4.19 1.86 -10.79
C PRO A 254 -5.51 2.59 -10.46
N ASP A 255 -6.65 1.95 -10.74
CA ASP A 255 -7.98 2.47 -10.39
C ASP A 255 -8.31 2.20 -8.92
N ILE A 256 -7.56 2.86 -8.02
CA ILE A 256 -7.68 2.69 -6.56
C ILE A 256 -8.13 3.95 -5.85
N PHE A 257 -7.95 5.12 -6.45
CA PHE A 257 -8.14 6.41 -5.77
C PHE A 257 -9.63 6.75 -5.56
N PRO A 258 -10.04 7.10 -4.33
CA PRO A 258 -11.34 7.67 -4.09
C PRO A 258 -11.56 8.97 -4.89
N ARG A 259 -12.79 9.21 -5.34
CA ARG A 259 -13.10 10.37 -6.21
C ARG A 259 -12.82 11.73 -5.57
N HIS A 260 -12.83 11.81 -4.25
CA HIS A 260 -12.56 13.05 -3.51
C HIS A 260 -11.08 13.33 -3.29
N TRP A 261 -10.20 12.39 -3.63
CA TRP A 261 -8.76 12.60 -3.58
C TRP A 261 -8.30 13.49 -4.72
N ILE A 262 -7.25 14.27 -4.50
CA ILE A 262 -6.74 15.27 -5.43
C ILE A 262 -5.52 14.70 -6.17
N ALA A 263 -5.60 14.66 -7.49
CA ALA A 263 -4.46 14.35 -8.34
C ALA A 263 -3.66 15.62 -8.61
N LEU A 264 -2.37 15.62 -8.35
CA LEU A 264 -1.49 16.77 -8.57
C LEU A 264 -0.29 16.43 -9.47
#